data_67f36aea75b2ed407c660f7a3fa7dcac
#
_entry.id   67f36aea75b2ed407c660f7a3fa7dcac
#
_cell.length_a   1.000
_cell.length_b   1.000
_cell.length_c   1.000
_cell.angle_alpha   90.00
_cell.angle_beta   90.00
_cell.angle_gamma   90.00
#
_symmetry.space_group_name_H-M   'P 1'
#
loop_
_entity.id
_entity.type
_entity.pdbx_description
1 polymer ?
#
loop_
_entity_poly.entity_id
_entity_poly.type
_entity_poly.pdbx_seq_one_letter_code
_entity_poly.pdbx_strand_id
1 'polypeptide(L)'
;ALNMDVVVLEQDEGNDWLEIARGLGAIVLVGEAADPDLLRQAKVDQAKYLIAVMGDDGANAEVAVRAEELLQERISGVLTCLIHIVDPQLYDLLREKELGEQDGSGYRLELFNIYDRGARMMLHSGGEPGAKHAPAAIPGHILVVGMGKLGESVVLHAIKGWRENNQSMNDNLKITVIDRDARLKTESLYVRFPQIDQVCDIVPLQMEVNSPDYLRADFLHNPSGRSAVERVYVCLDDDSLGLQAGLSLLQQMKTHKVPIVIRMVEDTGLATLLGDGDTRQGTFKQLYAFGLLNQTCTADLLLGSTHEVLARELHSIYLNEQVLDEGNIGQSEALVPWEQLPERLKESNRVQAANIGSTLAETGYRIAQMRDWEAGDLQFSPQEVETMARLEHERWCQERKRTGWTYGAHRDADKKTNPALVEWEVLEEEEKEKNRRYVRGLPRTLARVGFQIERY
;
A
#
# COMPACT_ATOMS: atom_id res chain seq x y z
N ALA A 1 10.38 -5.85 19.73
CA ALA A 1 9.13 -5.44 20.37
C ALA A 1 9.22 -3.93 20.65
N LEU A 2 8.21 -3.17 20.28
CA LEU A 2 8.21 -1.69 20.37
C LEU A 2 8.04 -1.19 21.83
N ASN A 3 8.00 -2.07 22.80
CA ASN A 3 7.82 -1.76 24.24
C ASN A 3 6.66 -0.77 24.50
N MET A 4 5.48 -1.08 23.95
CA MET A 4 4.25 -0.30 24.11
C MET A 4 3.24 -1.10 24.92
N ASP A 5 2.47 -0.42 25.76
CA ASP A 5 1.29 -0.99 26.39
C ASP A 5 0.20 -1.21 25.34
N VAL A 6 -0.42 -2.38 25.34
CA VAL A 6 -1.44 -2.77 24.37
C VAL A 6 -2.75 -3.06 25.07
N VAL A 7 -3.83 -2.49 24.59
CA VAL A 7 -5.21 -2.82 24.99
C VAL A 7 -5.90 -3.46 23.80
N VAL A 8 -6.51 -4.62 24.00
CA VAL A 8 -7.30 -5.35 23.00
C VAL A 8 -8.77 -5.22 23.35
N LEU A 9 -9.58 -4.78 22.40
CA LEU A 9 -11.04 -4.76 22.47
C LEU A 9 -11.56 -5.91 21.60
N GLU A 10 -12.32 -6.84 22.16
CA GLU A 10 -12.89 -7.99 21.46
C GLU A 10 -14.32 -8.24 21.97
N GLN A 11 -15.25 -8.43 21.04
CA GLN A 11 -16.64 -8.69 21.38
C GLN A 11 -16.90 -10.16 21.77
N ASP A 12 -16.21 -11.09 21.11
CA ASP A 12 -16.34 -12.51 21.39
C ASP A 12 -15.41 -12.95 22.54
N GLU A 13 -15.99 -13.15 23.71
CA GLU A 13 -15.26 -13.65 24.88
C GLU A 13 -14.64 -15.05 24.66
N GLY A 14 -15.21 -15.82 23.71
CA GLY A 14 -14.73 -17.16 23.33
C GLY A 14 -13.58 -17.17 22.34
N ASN A 15 -13.08 -16.01 21.90
CA ASN A 15 -11.98 -15.92 20.96
C ASN A 15 -10.67 -16.46 21.57
N ASP A 16 -10.13 -17.54 21.03
CA ASP A 16 -8.92 -18.22 21.52
C ASP A 16 -7.69 -17.31 21.56
N TRP A 17 -7.63 -16.26 20.74
CA TRP A 17 -6.52 -15.29 20.72
C TRP A 17 -6.45 -14.41 21.97
N LEU A 18 -7.53 -14.30 22.75
CA LEU A 18 -7.54 -13.47 23.96
C LEU A 18 -6.57 -13.99 25.03
N GLU A 19 -6.45 -15.31 25.17
CA GLU A 19 -5.48 -15.91 26.10
C GLU A 19 -4.04 -15.66 25.64
N ILE A 20 -3.80 -15.71 24.35
CA ILE A 20 -2.49 -15.41 23.76
C ILE A 20 -2.14 -13.93 24.00
N ALA A 21 -3.09 -13.02 23.76
CA ALA A 21 -2.91 -11.58 24.00
C ALA A 21 -2.56 -11.29 25.48
N ARG A 22 -3.31 -11.90 26.42
CA ARG A 22 -3.03 -11.79 27.86
C ARG A 22 -1.64 -12.34 28.21
N GLY A 23 -1.26 -13.48 27.63
CA GLY A 23 0.07 -14.08 27.80
C GLY A 23 1.21 -13.21 27.31
N LEU A 24 0.96 -12.35 26.30
CA LEU A 24 1.89 -11.35 25.79
C LEU A 24 1.88 -10.03 26.59
N GLY A 25 1.04 -9.91 27.62
CA GLY A 25 0.96 -8.75 28.50
C GLY A 25 -0.05 -7.69 28.06
N ALA A 26 -0.92 -7.98 27.09
CA ALA A 26 -1.98 -7.06 26.70
C ALA A 26 -3.12 -7.03 27.73
N ILE A 27 -3.73 -5.85 27.92
CA ILE A 27 -4.97 -5.69 28.65
C ILE A 27 -6.12 -6.03 27.69
N VAL A 28 -6.99 -6.96 28.10
CA VAL A 28 -8.14 -7.37 27.28
C VAL A 28 -9.42 -6.83 27.90
N LEU A 29 -10.18 -6.07 27.12
CA LEU A 29 -11.53 -5.61 27.45
C LEU A 29 -12.52 -6.28 26.51
N VAL A 30 -13.58 -6.88 27.07
CA VAL A 30 -14.61 -7.58 26.29
C VAL A 30 -15.80 -6.65 26.07
N GLY A 31 -16.20 -6.46 24.83
CA GLY A 31 -17.35 -5.65 24.45
C GLY A 31 -17.26 -5.12 23.03
N GLU A 32 -18.23 -4.31 22.66
CA GLU A 32 -18.30 -3.68 21.33
C GLU A 32 -17.26 -2.58 21.18
N ALA A 33 -16.41 -2.70 20.15
CA ALA A 33 -15.27 -1.81 19.97
C ALA A 33 -15.66 -0.35 19.67
N ALA A 34 -16.88 -0.11 19.13
CA ALA A 34 -17.42 1.23 18.88
C ALA A 34 -18.12 1.85 20.10
N ASP A 35 -18.22 1.12 21.24
CA ASP A 35 -18.82 1.66 22.47
C ASP A 35 -17.93 2.77 23.06
N PRO A 36 -18.43 4.02 23.18
CA PRO A 36 -17.65 5.13 23.71
C PRO A 36 -17.13 4.90 25.14
N ASP A 37 -17.87 4.19 25.98
CA ASP A 37 -17.43 3.90 27.35
C ASP A 37 -16.29 2.88 27.38
N LEU A 38 -16.32 1.89 26.50
CA LEU A 38 -15.24 0.93 26.35
C LEU A 38 -13.98 1.60 25.77
N LEU A 39 -14.13 2.50 24.80
CA LEU A 39 -13.03 3.29 24.25
C LEU A 39 -12.40 4.21 25.31
N ARG A 40 -13.20 4.82 26.20
CA ARG A 40 -12.67 5.58 27.36
C ARG A 40 -11.93 4.69 28.35
N GLN A 41 -12.45 3.48 28.65
CA GLN A 41 -11.75 2.51 29.49
C GLN A 41 -10.41 2.10 28.88
N ALA A 42 -10.35 1.94 27.56
CA ALA A 42 -9.12 1.65 26.81
C ALA A 42 -8.15 2.85 26.75
N LYS A 43 -8.52 4.02 27.28
CA LYS A 43 -7.71 5.24 27.26
C LYS A 43 -7.36 5.72 25.85
N VAL A 44 -8.32 5.69 24.93
CA VAL A 44 -8.12 6.15 23.55
C VAL A 44 -7.67 7.61 23.49
N ASP A 45 -8.14 8.45 24.44
CA ASP A 45 -7.72 9.84 24.61
C ASP A 45 -6.21 10.02 24.88
N GLN A 46 -5.53 8.97 25.35
CA GLN A 46 -4.10 8.96 25.66
C GLN A 46 -3.29 8.06 24.70
N ALA A 47 -3.97 7.25 23.92
CA ALA A 47 -3.34 6.31 23.01
C ALA A 47 -2.55 7.02 21.89
N LYS A 48 -1.43 6.45 21.49
CA LYS A 48 -0.67 6.90 20.33
C LYS A 48 -1.25 6.33 19.03
N TYR A 49 -1.71 5.08 19.09
CA TYR A 49 -2.30 4.36 17.97
C TYR A 49 -3.62 3.72 18.37
N LEU A 50 -4.59 3.75 17.49
CA LEU A 50 -5.80 2.94 17.51
C LEU A 50 -5.83 2.14 16.21
N ILE A 51 -6.01 0.82 16.30
CA ILE A 51 -6.03 -0.06 15.12
C ILE A 51 -7.35 -0.81 15.09
N ALA A 52 -8.19 -0.56 14.08
CA ALA A 52 -9.46 -1.25 13.88
C ALA A 52 -9.32 -2.27 12.74
N VAL A 53 -9.48 -3.56 13.08
CA VAL A 53 -9.24 -4.71 12.19
C VAL A 53 -10.37 -5.74 12.28
N MET A 54 -11.58 -5.30 12.56
CA MET A 54 -12.76 -6.15 12.55
C MET A 54 -13.06 -6.67 11.14
N GLY A 55 -13.83 -7.73 11.04
CA GLY A 55 -14.21 -8.35 9.77
C GLY A 55 -15.17 -7.53 8.91
N ASP A 56 -15.69 -6.40 9.43
CA ASP A 56 -16.64 -5.51 8.78
C ASP A 56 -16.07 -4.10 8.64
N ASP A 57 -16.07 -3.59 7.41
CA ASP A 57 -15.50 -2.28 7.07
C ASP A 57 -16.30 -1.12 7.71
N GLY A 58 -17.63 -1.26 7.80
CA GLY A 58 -18.50 -0.27 8.45
C GLY A 58 -18.20 -0.15 9.93
N ALA A 59 -18.02 -1.29 10.62
CA ALA A 59 -17.64 -1.30 12.03
C ALA A 59 -16.25 -0.67 12.25
N ASN A 60 -15.27 -0.95 11.38
CA ASN A 60 -13.96 -0.31 11.43
C ASN A 60 -14.06 1.22 11.27
N ALA A 61 -14.88 1.68 10.32
CA ALA A 61 -15.12 3.10 10.11
C ALA A 61 -15.83 3.75 11.31
N GLU A 62 -16.81 3.06 11.94
CA GLU A 62 -17.51 3.57 13.11
C GLU A 62 -16.58 3.79 14.30
N VAL A 63 -15.67 2.86 14.57
CA VAL A 63 -14.65 3.02 15.63
C VAL A 63 -13.82 4.28 15.39
N ALA A 64 -13.43 4.56 14.15
CA ALA A 64 -12.65 5.75 13.82
C ALA A 64 -13.42 7.05 14.12
N VAL A 65 -14.71 7.10 13.74
CA VAL A 65 -15.59 8.26 14.03
C VAL A 65 -15.75 8.44 15.53
N ARG A 66 -16.05 7.37 16.28
CA ARG A 66 -16.20 7.44 17.74
C ARG A 66 -14.92 7.87 18.44
N ALA A 67 -13.76 7.39 17.97
CA ALA A 67 -12.48 7.80 18.52
C ALA A 67 -12.23 9.30 18.31
N GLU A 68 -12.53 9.84 17.13
CA GLU A 68 -12.39 11.26 16.83
C GLU A 68 -13.27 12.12 17.73
N GLU A 69 -14.54 11.72 17.97
CA GLU A 69 -15.46 12.40 18.88
C GLU A 69 -14.91 12.52 20.32
N LEU A 70 -14.22 11.47 20.79
CA LEU A 70 -13.63 11.44 22.13
C LEU A 70 -12.37 12.31 22.29
N LEU A 71 -11.75 12.72 21.19
CA LEU A 71 -10.50 13.50 21.21
C LEU A 71 -10.73 15.01 21.37
N GLN A 72 -11.96 15.49 21.33
CA GLN A 72 -12.26 16.93 21.53
C GLN A 72 -11.74 17.46 22.88
N GLU A 73 -11.44 16.58 23.85
CA GLU A 73 -10.87 16.89 25.16
C GLU A 73 -9.36 16.62 25.26
N ARG A 74 -8.71 16.22 24.16
CA ARG A 74 -7.29 15.83 24.17
C ARG A 74 -6.37 17.04 24.40
N ILE A 75 -5.47 16.92 25.36
CA ILE A 75 -4.58 18.01 25.79
C ILE A 75 -3.26 18.02 25.02
N SER A 76 -2.78 16.86 24.49
CA SER A 76 -1.47 16.80 23.80
C SER A 76 -1.29 15.54 22.94
N GLY A 77 -0.50 15.66 21.89
CA GLY A 77 -0.12 14.57 20.99
C GLY A 77 -1.16 14.32 19.89
N VAL A 78 -0.84 13.39 18.98
CA VAL A 78 -1.71 12.97 17.87
C VAL A 78 -2.08 11.50 18.06
N LEU A 79 -3.38 11.17 17.98
CA LEU A 79 -3.83 9.79 17.82
C LEU A 79 -3.79 9.42 16.34
N THR A 80 -3.01 8.40 15.99
CA THR A 80 -3.08 7.79 14.66
C THR A 80 -4.06 6.63 14.68
N CYS A 81 -5.16 6.76 13.97
CA CYS A 81 -6.21 5.76 13.84
C CYS A 81 -6.03 5.02 12.50
N LEU A 82 -5.57 3.76 12.57
CA LEU A 82 -5.42 2.89 11.41
C LEU A 82 -6.66 2.01 11.30
N ILE A 83 -7.37 2.08 10.17
CA ILE A 83 -8.54 1.23 9.94
C ILE A 83 -8.38 0.38 8.70
N HIS A 84 -8.74 -0.88 8.83
CA HIS A 84 -8.74 -1.84 7.73
C HIS A 84 -10.02 -1.68 6.91
N ILE A 85 -9.90 -1.28 5.64
CA ILE A 85 -11.01 -1.12 4.71
C ILE A 85 -10.71 -1.87 3.42
N VAL A 86 -11.63 -2.71 3.00
CA VAL A 86 -11.53 -3.52 1.79
C VAL A 86 -12.49 -3.05 0.71
N ASP A 87 -13.67 -2.54 1.09
CA ASP A 87 -14.66 -2.01 0.16
C ASP A 87 -14.12 -0.75 -0.53
N PRO A 88 -14.01 -0.74 -1.89
CA PRO A 88 -13.41 0.38 -2.60
C PRO A 88 -14.21 1.68 -2.49
N GLN A 89 -15.53 1.60 -2.37
CA GLN A 89 -16.39 2.79 -2.31
C GLN A 89 -16.29 3.46 -0.93
N LEU A 90 -16.31 2.64 0.13
CA LEU A 90 -16.09 3.12 1.49
C LEU A 90 -14.66 3.65 1.67
N TYR A 91 -13.68 2.97 1.06
CA TYR A 91 -12.30 3.42 1.06
C TYR A 91 -12.15 4.81 0.42
N ASP A 92 -12.76 5.04 -0.76
CA ASP A 92 -12.73 6.34 -1.45
C ASP A 92 -13.39 7.44 -0.59
N LEU A 93 -14.54 7.14 0.01
CA LEU A 93 -15.26 8.08 0.90
C LEU A 93 -14.41 8.49 2.11
N LEU A 94 -13.83 7.53 2.80
CA LEU A 94 -13.01 7.79 4.00
C LEU A 94 -11.68 8.44 3.65
N ARG A 95 -11.19 8.23 2.45
CA ARG A 95 -9.95 8.81 1.99
C ARG A 95 -10.03 10.31 1.75
N GLU A 96 -11.17 10.81 1.32
CA GLU A 96 -11.39 12.26 1.27
C GLU A 96 -11.18 12.88 2.65
N LYS A 97 -11.62 12.17 3.70
CA LYS A 97 -11.41 12.58 5.08
C LYS A 97 -9.95 12.41 5.54
N GLU A 98 -9.28 11.31 5.15
CA GLU A 98 -7.85 11.05 5.44
C GLU A 98 -6.95 12.17 4.90
N LEU A 99 -7.23 12.64 3.69
CA LEU A 99 -6.38 13.57 2.96
C LEU A 99 -6.87 15.03 3.02
N GLY A 100 -8.09 15.29 3.51
CA GLY A 100 -8.75 16.60 3.40
C GLY A 100 -8.54 17.57 4.54
N GLU A 101 -8.50 17.15 5.79
CA GLU A 101 -8.43 18.03 6.95
C GLU A 101 -7.54 17.49 8.05
N GLN A 102 -6.28 17.93 8.09
CA GLN A 102 -5.35 17.68 9.20
C GLN A 102 -4.99 18.97 9.94
N ASP A 103 -5.97 19.85 10.15
CA ASP A 103 -5.76 21.05 10.95
C ASP A 103 -5.84 20.73 12.44
N GLY A 104 -4.68 20.48 13.06
CA GLY A 104 -4.50 20.67 14.50
C GLY A 104 -5.36 19.85 15.47
N SER A 105 -6.24 18.98 14.98
CA SER A 105 -7.25 18.26 15.77
C SER A 105 -6.70 17.21 16.74
N GLY A 106 -5.41 16.91 16.68
CA GLY A 106 -4.81 15.82 17.48
C GLY A 106 -5.24 14.41 17.01
N TYR A 107 -5.85 14.29 15.82
CA TYR A 107 -6.33 13.06 15.19
C TYR A 107 -5.75 12.89 13.80
N ARG A 108 -5.37 11.68 13.44
CA ARG A 108 -4.92 11.29 12.09
C ARG A 108 -5.57 9.98 11.72
N LEU A 109 -6.41 10.01 10.69
CA LEU A 109 -6.99 8.81 10.11
C LEU A 109 -6.02 8.24 9.07
N GLU A 110 -5.88 6.91 9.03
CA GLU A 110 -5.07 6.19 8.07
C GLU A 110 -5.77 4.90 7.65
N LEU A 111 -5.88 4.70 6.34
CA LEU A 111 -6.54 3.54 5.76
C LEU A 111 -5.50 2.52 5.31
N PHE A 112 -5.78 1.24 5.55
CA PHE A 112 -4.96 0.17 5.00
C PHE A 112 -5.80 -1.01 4.53
N ASN A 113 -5.24 -1.77 3.58
CA ASN A 113 -5.84 -2.98 3.05
C ASN A 113 -4.76 -4.08 2.97
N ILE A 114 -4.92 -5.14 3.78
CA ILE A 114 -3.94 -6.24 3.83
C ILE A 114 -3.87 -7.02 2.51
N TYR A 115 -4.97 -7.09 1.76
CA TYR A 115 -5.02 -7.80 0.48
C TYR A 115 -4.29 -7.03 -0.61
N ASP A 116 -4.49 -5.72 -0.69
CA ASP A 116 -3.76 -4.85 -1.63
C ASP A 116 -2.26 -4.89 -1.36
N ARG A 117 -1.87 -4.73 -0.10
CA ARG A 117 -0.46 -4.80 0.32
C ARG A 117 0.13 -6.18 0.09
N GLY A 118 -0.61 -7.24 0.46
CA GLY A 118 -0.21 -8.63 0.26
C GLY A 118 0.01 -8.96 -1.21
N ALA A 119 -0.89 -8.53 -2.09
CA ALA A 119 -0.76 -8.74 -3.53
C ALA A 119 0.50 -8.09 -4.10
N ARG A 120 0.78 -6.84 -3.73
CA ARG A 120 2.03 -6.18 -4.12
C ARG A 120 3.26 -6.94 -3.66
N MET A 121 3.28 -7.39 -2.41
CA MET A 121 4.40 -8.16 -1.86
C MET A 121 4.56 -9.53 -2.54
N MET A 122 3.45 -10.25 -2.79
CA MET A 122 3.47 -11.53 -3.52
C MET A 122 4.05 -11.41 -4.93
N LEU A 123 3.71 -10.33 -5.63
CA LEU A 123 4.21 -10.07 -6.99
C LEU A 123 5.68 -9.64 -6.99
N HIS A 124 6.10 -8.78 -6.05
CA HIS A 124 7.47 -8.27 -5.97
C HIS A 124 8.48 -9.32 -5.51
N SER A 125 8.11 -10.19 -4.58
CA SER A 125 9.02 -11.24 -4.08
C SER A 125 9.28 -12.33 -5.11
N GLY A 126 8.52 -12.35 -6.21
CA GLY A 126 8.63 -13.42 -7.20
C GLY A 126 8.34 -14.81 -6.63
N GLY A 127 7.82 -14.87 -5.40
CA GLY A 127 7.64 -16.09 -4.62
C GLY A 127 8.87 -16.52 -3.82
N GLU A 128 10.02 -15.86 -3.96
CA GLU A 128 11.20 -16.19 -3.16
C GLU A 128 11.21 -15.39 -1.84
N PRO A 129 11.10 -16.06 -0.67
CA PRO A 129 11.27 -15.40 0.62
C PRO A 129 12.67 -14.82 0.71
N GLY A 130 12.76 -13.51 0.94
CA GLY A 130 14.06 -12.84 1.11
C GLY A 130 14.70 -12.28 -0.16
N ALA A 131 14.04 -12.29 -1.30
CA ALA A 131 14.48 -11.53 -2.48
C ALA A 131 14.46 -10.03 -2.14
N LYS A 132 15.60 -9.57 -1.60
CA LYS A 132 15.84 -8.17 -1.27
C LYS A 132 16.25 -7.48 -2.55
N HIS A 133 15.66 -6.59 -3.17
CA HIS A 133 16.25 -5.57 -4.06
C HIS A 133 15.98 -5.53 -5.56
N ALA A 134 15.05 -6.29 -6.14
CA ALA A 134 14.51 -5.84 -7.44
C ALA A 134 13.06 -6.27 -7.55
N PRO A 135 12.13 -5.43 -8.00
CA PRO A 135 10.79 -5.89 -8.35
C PRO A 135 10.94 -6.97 -9.42
N ALA A 136 10.47 -8.19 -9.10
CA ALA A 136 10.48 -9.26 -10.08
C ALA A 136 9.59 -8.83 -11.25
N ALA A 137 10.12 -8.92 -12.48
CA ALA A 137 9.31 -8.62 -13.66
C ALA A 137 8.05 -9.50 -13.64
N ILE A 138 6.91 -8.91 -13.97
CA ILE A 138 5.67 -9.66 -14.15
C ILE A 138 5.84 -10.54 -15.39
N PRO A 139 5.64 -11.87 -15.30
CA PRO A 139 5.77 -12.76 -16.44
C PRO A 139 4.59 -12.58 -17.41
N GLY A 140 4.78 -12.98 -18.67
CA GLY A 140 3.77 -12.79 -19.73
C GLY A 140 2.49 -13.59 -19.54
N HIS A 141 2.51 -14.69 -18.76
CA HIS A 141 1.32 -15.46 -18.44
C HIS A 141 1.34 -15.91 -16.96
N ILE A 142 0.36 -15.49 -16.20
CA ILE A 142 0.15 -15.90 -14.80
C ILE A 142 -1.18 -16.66 -14.64
N LEU A 143 -1.20 -17.58 -13.67
CA LEU A 143 -2.41 -18.28 -13.23
C LEU A 143 -2.76 -17.83 -11.81
N VAL A 144 -3.99 -17.39 -11.61
CA VAL A 144 -4.54 -17.02 -10.30
C VAL A 144 -5.64 -18.00 -9.92
N VAL A 145 -5.49 -18.70 -8.81
CA VAL A 145 -6.47 -19.64 -8.26
C VAL A 145 -7.14 -19.02 -7.05
N GLY A 146 -8.44 -18.76 -7.16
CA GLY A 146 -9.22 -17.99 -6.19
C GLY A 146 -9.24 -16.49 -6.53
N MET A 147 -10.38 -16.00 -6.99
CA MET A 147 -10.66 -14.59 -7.29
C MET A 147 -11.44 -13.95 -6.13
N GLY A 148 -10.97 -14.17 -4.90
CA GLY A 148 -11.39 -13.44 -3.70
C GLY A 148 -10.69 -12.08 -3.59
N LYS A 149 -10.76 -11.43 -2.43
CA LYS A 149 -10.16 -10.11 -2.18
C LYS A 149 -8.67 -10.05 -2.54
N LEU A 150 -7.89 -11.06 -2.14
CA LEU A 150 -6.46 -11.14 -2.48
C LEU A 150 -6.23 -11.43 -3.96
N GLY A 151 -6.96 -12.40 -4.53
CA GLY A 151 -6.80 -12.77 -5.95
C GLY A 151 -7.14 -11.62 -6.89
N GLU A 152 -8.17 -10.86 -6.62
CA GLU A 152 -8.51 -9.65 -7.36
C GLU A 152 -7.40 -8.60 -7.26
N SER A 153 -6.86 -8.37 -6.05
CA SER A 153 -5.74 -7.46 -5.85
C SER A 153 -4.48 -7.92 -6.60
N VAL A 154 -4.20 -9.23 -6.63
CA VAL A 154 -3.09 -9.80 -7.42
C VAL A 154 -3.28 -9.54 -8.91
N VAL A 155 -4.47 -9.77 -9.45
CA VAL A 155 -4.79 -9.49 -10.87
C VAL A 155 -4.56 -8.01 -11.17
N LEU A 156 -5.12 -7.09 -10.40
CA LEU A 156 -5.00 -5.65 -10.62
C LEU A 156 -3.55 -5.17 -10.55
N HIS A 157 -2.80 -5.60 -9.55
CA HIS A 157 -1.39 -5.21 -9.43
C HIS A 157 -0.49 -5.84 -10.50
N ALA A 158 -0.81 -7.07 -10.94
CA ALA A 158 -0.09 -7.69 -12.06
C ALA A 158 -0.28 -6.89 -13.36
N ILE A 159 -1.51 -6.45 -13.64
CA ILE A 159 -1.83 -5.64 -14.82
C ILE A 159 -1.11 -4.28 -14.77
N LYS A 160 -1.16 -3.59 -13.61
CA LYS A 160 -0.45 -2.32 -13.41
C LYS A 160 1.06 -2.47 -13.62
N GLY A 161 1.66 -3.45 -12.96
CA GLY A 161 3.11 -3.70 -13.07
C GLY A 161 3.55 -4.14 -14.46
N TRP A 162 2.70 -4.89 -15.19
CA TRP A 162 2.97 -5.23 -16.60
C TRP A 162 3.02 -3.99 -17.47
N ARG A 163 2.02 -3.12 -17.37
CA ARG A 163 1.95 -1.87 -18.14
C ARG A 163 3.14 -0.96 -17.89
N GLU A 164 3.53 -0.76 -16.63
CA GLU A 164 4.67 0.08 -16.26
C GLU A 164 5.97 -0.39 -16.89
N ASN A 165 6.18 -1.72 -16.99
CA ASN A 165 7.42 -2.30 -17.49
C ASN A 165 7.42 -2.56 -19.00
N ASN A 166 6.27 -2.56 -19.69
CA ASN A 166 6.13 -2.98 -21.08
C ASN A 166 5.46 -1.92 -21.98
N GLN A 167 5.58 -0.63 -21.69
CA GLN A 167 4.98 0.49 -22.44
C GLN A 167 5.28 0.49 -23.94
N SER A 168 6.34 -0.18 -24.37
CA SER A 168 6.77 -0.26 -25.78
C SER A 168 6.47 -1.60 -26.45
N MET A 169 5.87 -2.57 -25.77
CA MET A 169 5.55 -3.89 -26.30
C MET A 169 4.08 -3.99 -26.72
N ASN A 170 3.82 -4.62 -27.85
CA ASN A 170 2.46 -4.89 -28.34
C ASN A 170 1.85 -6.18 -27.74
N ASP A 171 2.49 -6.80 -26.76
CA ASP A 171 2.02 -8.05 -26.18
C ASP A 171 1.20 -7.77 -24.91
N ASN A 172 -0.02 -8.31 -24.86
CA ASN A 172 -0.86 -8.24 -23.68
C ASN A 172 -0.40 -9.24 -22.61
N LEU A 173 -0.51 -8.84 -21.34
CA LEU A 173 -0.41 -9.77 -20.21
C LEU A 173 -1.55 -10.79 -20.32
N LYS A 174 -1.23 -12.08 -20.20
CA LYS A 174 -2.25 -13.11 -20.10
C LYS A 174 -2.45 -13.52 -18.64
N ILE A 175 -3.69 -13.49 -18.16
CA ILE A 175 -4.06 -13.96 -16.84
C ILE A 175 -5.14 -15.04 -16.96
N THR A 176 -4.83 -16.27 -16.53
CA THR A 176 -5.85 -17.31 -16.36
C THR A 176 -6.35 -17.26 -14.93
N VAL A 177 -7.65 -17.16 -14.74
CA VAL A 177 -8.30 -17.10 -13.42
C VAL A 177 -9.14 -18.35 -13.19
N ILE A 178 -8.91 -19.06 -12.09
CA ILE A 178 -9.73 -20.20 -11.65
C ILE A 178 -10.51 -19.80 -10.40
N ASP A 179 -11.84 -19.84 -10.51
CA ASP A 179 -12.75 -19.59 -9.39
C ASP A 179 -14.11 -20.22 -9.68
N ARG A 180 -14.93 -20.49 -8.66
CA ARG A 180 -16.32 -20.96 -8.85
C ARG A 180 -17.17 -19.97 -9.62
N ASP A 181 -16.90 -18.66 -9.43
CA ASP A 181 -17.62 -17.55 -10.05
C ASP A 181 -16.70 -16.73 -10.97
N ALA A 182 -15.69 -17.38 -11.59
CA ALA A 182 -14.64 -16.71 -12.37
C ALA A 182 -15.19 -15.74 -13.43
N ARG A 183 -16.25 -16.14 -14.16
CA ARG A 183 -16.84 -15.29 -15.21
C ARG A 183 -17.47 -14.04 -14.63
N LEU A 184 -18.33 -14.18 -13.62
CA LEU A 184 -19.00 -13.06 -12.98
C LEU A 184 -18.01 -12.06 -12.40
N LYS A 185 -16.99 -12.57 -11.69
CA LYS A 185 -15.95 -11.73 -11.08
C LYS A 185 -15.09 -11.01 -12.11
N THR A 186 -14.77 -11.68 -13.24
CA THR A 186 -14.02 -11.07 -14.34
C THR A 186 -14.86 -10.00 -15.05
N GLU A 187 -16.14 -10.24 -15.32
CA GLU A 187 -17.05 -9.25 -15.90
C GLU A 187 -17.18 -8.02 -14.99
N SER A 188 -17.36 -8.22 -13.69
CA SER A 188 -17.34 -7.14 -12.69
C SER A 188 -16.06 -6.31 -12.71
N LEU A 189 -14.91 -6.97 -12.91
CA LEU A 189 -13.62 -6.29 -13.00
C LEU A 189 -13.54 -5.40 -14.25
N TYR A 190 -13.97 -5.89 -15.40
CA TYR A 190 -14.02 -5.10 -16.64
C TYR A 190 -14.97 -3.91 -16.56
N VAL A 191 -16.11 -4.06 -15.84
CA VAL A 191 -17.04 -2.93 -15.62
C VAL A 191 -16.38 -1.84 -14.77
N ARG A 192 -15.65 -2.22 -13.72
CA ARG A 192 -14.96 -1.26 -12.84
C ARG A 192 -13.70 -0.65 -13.47
N PHE A 193 -13.03 -1.40 -14.34
CA PHE A 193 -11.77 -1.01 -14.99
C PHE A 193 -11.84 -1.30 -16.50
N PRO A 194 -12.54 -0.48 -17.29
CA PRO A 194 -12.76 -0.74 -18.73
C PRO A 194 -11.47 -0.80 -19.57
N GLN A 195 -10.37 -0.28 -19.06
CA GLN A 195 -9.09 -0.23 -19.78
C GLN A 195 -8.29 -1.55 -19.70
N ILE A 196 -8.75 -2.52 -18.90
CA ILE A 196 -8.06 -3.81 -18.73
C ILE A 196 -7.87 -4.53 -20.07
N ASP A 197 -8.88 -4.51 -20.94
CA ASP A 197 -8.89 -5.17 -22.25
C ASP A 197 -7.80 -4.67 -23.22
N GLN A 198 -7.27 -3.45 -22.99
CA GLN A 198 -6.21 -2.87 -23.82
C GLN A 198 -4.81 -3.42 -23.45
N VAL A 199 -4.66 -4.02 -22.26
CA VAL A 199 -3.35 -4.38 -21.69
C VAL A 199 -3.28 -5.85 -21.27
N CYS A 200 -4.44 -6.48 -21.02
CA CYS A 200 -4.51 -7.80 -20.43
C CYS A 200 -5.64 -8.64 -21.01
N ASP A 201 -5.32 -9.90 -21.32
CA ASP A 201 -6.30 -10.93 -21.71
C ASP A 201 -6.59 -11.80 -20.48
N ILE A 202 -7.74 -11.59 -19.81
CA ILE A 202 -8.18 -12.43 -18.70
C ILE A 202 -9.00 -13.60 -19.23
N VAL A 203 -8.55 -14.82 -18.92
CA VAL A 203 -9.24 -16.07 -19.28
C VAL A 203 -9.91 -16.66 -18.04
N PRO A 204 -11.23 -16.47 -17.85
CA PRO A 204 -11.94 -17.04 -16.69
C PRO A 204 -12.25 -18.52 -16.91
N LEU A 205 -11.80 -19.36 -15.97
CA LEU A 205 -12.11 -20.78 -15.92
C LEU A 205 -12.99 -21.05 -14.67
N GLN A 206 -14.27 -21.25 -14.93
CA GLN A 206 -15.23 -21.48 -13.86
C GLN A 206 -15.19 -22.95 -13.41
N MET A 207 -14.47 -23.21 -12.33
CA MET A 207 -14.33 -24.55 -11.76
C MET A 207 -13.93 -24.49 -10.28
N GLU A 208 -14.17 -25.61 -9.58
CA GLU A 208 -13.67 -25.82 -8.22
C GLU A 208 -12.30 -26.52 -8.24
N VAL A 209 -11.45 -26.20 -7.27
CA VAL A 209 -10.08 -26.74 -7.17
C VAL A 209 -10.00 -28.26 -6.96
N ASN A 210 -11.10 -28.90 -6.54
CA ASN A 210 -11.20 -30.36 -6.39
C ASN A 210 -11.95 -31.03 -7.53
N SER A 211 -12.35 -30.26 -8.56
CA SER A 211 -13.06 -30.83 -9.71
C SER A 211 -12.14 -31.71 -10.56
N PRO A 212 -12.69 -32.68 -11.31
CA PRO A 212 -11.90 -33.48 -12.25
C PRO A 212 -11.17 -32.66 -13.29
N ASP A 213 -11.74 -31.54 -13.72
CA ASP A 213 -11.13 -30.63 -14.70
C ASP A 213 -9.91 -29.92 -14.13
N TYR A 214 -9.98 -29.50 -12.85
CA TYR A 214 -8.84 -28.93 -12.15
C TYR A 214 -7.71 -29.96 -11.97
N LEU A 215 -8.06 -31.19 -11.59
CA LEU A 215 -7.10 -32.27 -11.35
C LEU A 215 -6.40 -32.74 -12.65
N ARG A 216 -7.09 -32.68 -13.80
CA ARG A 216 -6.47 -32.94 -15.10
C ARG A 216 -5.53 -31.83 -15.52
N ALA A 217 -5.84 -30.60 -15.15
CA ALA A 217 -5.04 -29.41 -15.39
C ALA A 217 -4.69 -29.15 -16.87
N ASP A 218 -5.59 -29.48 -17.80
CA ASP A 218 -5.38 -29.28 -19.24
C ASP A 218 -5.14 -27.79 -19.60
N PHE A 219 -5.65 -26.88 -18.78
CA PHE A 219 -5.48 -25.44 -18.91
C PHE A 219 -4.02 -24.95 -18.71
N LEU A 220 -3.15 -25.78 -18.17
CA LEU A 220 -1.73 -25.45 -17.98
C LEU A 220 -0.94 -25.55 -19.29
N HIS A 221 -1.45 -26.28 -20.27
CA HIS A 221 -0.70 -26.64 -21.47
C HIS A 221 -1.23 -25.92 -22.70
N ASN A 222 -0.33 -25.48 -23.56
CA ASN A 222 -0.67 -25.04 -24.90
C ASN A 222 -0.89 -26.25 -25.84
N PRO A 223 -1.40 -26.05 -27.08
CA PRO A 223 -1.59 -27.15 -28.04
C PRO A 223 -0.34 -27.98 -28.36
N SER A 224 0.87 -27.47 -28.06
CA SER A 224 2.12 -28.19 -28.22
C SER A 224 2.57 -28.96 -26.97
N GLY A 225 1.72 -29.00 -25.91
CA GLY A 225 1.99 -29.74 -24.67
C GLY A 225 3.00 -29.06 -23.73
N ARG A 226 3.40 -27.82 -24.01
CA ARG A 226 4.28 -27.05 -23.13
C ARG A 226 3.44 -26.22 -22.15
N SER A 227 3.96 -26.05 -20.90
CA SER A 227 3.34 -25.11 -19.98
C SER A 227 3.33 -23.71 -20.59
N ALA A 228 2.12 -23.13 -20.71
CA ALA A 228 1.97 -21.74 -21.13
C ALA A 228 2.07 -20.79 -19.92
N VAL A 229 1.88 -21.32 -18.69
CA VAL A 229 1.90 -20.55 -17.43
C VAL A 229 3.32 -20.44 -16.93
N GLU A 230 3.74 -19.24 -16.54
CA GLU A 230 5.08 -18.93 -16.05
C GLU A 230 5.13 -18.75 -14.53
N ARG A 231 3.99 -18.40 -13.90
CA ARG A 231 3.86 -18.27 -12.45
C ARG A 231 2.42 -18.52 -12.00
N VAL A 232 2.29 -19.11 -10.81
CA VAL A 232 0.98 -19.42 -10.21
C VAL A 232 0.86 -18.72 -8.86
N TYR A 233 -0.31 -18.11 -8.62
CA TYR A 233 -0.72 -17.53 -7.34
C TYR A 233 -1.98 -18.24 -6.86
N VAL A 234 -1.89 -18.93 -5.71
CA VAL A 234 -3.04 -19.57 -5.06
C VAL A 234 -3.51 -18.65 -3.94
N CYS A 235 -4.67 -18.02 -4.14
CA CYS A 235 -5.23 -16.95 -3.31
C CYS A 235 -6.53 -17.38 -2.60
N LEU A 236 -6.62 -18.65 -2.21
CA LEU A 236 -7.78 -19.18 -1.47
C LEU A 236 -7.71 -18.77 0.00
N ASP A 237 -8.88 -18.56 0.63
CA ASP A 237 -8.96 -18.16 2.03
C ASP A 237 -8.73 -19.32 3.02
N ASP A 238 -8.96 -20.55 2.59
CA ASP A 238 -8.68 -21.76 3.36
C ASP A 238 -7.26 -22.27 3.06
N ASP A 239 -6.39 -22.29 4.06
CA ASP A 239 -4.98 -22.69 3.95
C ASP A 239 -4.81 -24.15 3.50
N SER A 240 -5.69 -25.08 3.99
CA SER A 240 -5.65 -26.49 3.63
C SER A 240 -6.03 -26.69 2.18
N LEU A 241 -7.09 -26.04 1.73
CA LEU A 241 -7.54 -26.07 0.34
C LEU A 241 -6.51 -25.38 -0.59
N GLY A 242 -5.91 -24.30 -0.15
CA GLY A 242 -4.83 -23.61 -0.87
C GLY A 242 -3.61 -24.50 -1.08
N LEU A 243 -3.16 -25.16 -0.02
CA LEU A 243 -2.06 -26.10 -0.09
C LEU A 243 -2.38 -27.30 -1.01
N GLN A 244 -3.57 -27.89 -0.90
CA GLN A 244 -4.02 -28.96 -1.76
C GLN A 244 -4.04 -28.54 -3.23
N ALA A 245 -4.57 -27.36 -3.52
CA ALA A 245 -4.61 -26.80 -4.87
C ALA A 245 -3.20 -26.64 -5.44
N GLY A 246 -2.27 -26.05 -4.70
CA GLY A 246 -0.88 -25.87 -5.11
C GLY A 246 -0.15 -27.19 -5.34
N LEU A 247 -0.33 -28.19 -4.47
CA LEU A 247 0.24 -29.52 -4.59
C LEU A 247 -0.27 -30.25 -5.85
N SER A 248 -1.58 -30.14 -6.16
CA SER A 248 -2.18 -30.72 -7.36
C SER A 248 -1.56 -30.14 -8.62
N LEU A 249 -1.40 -28.81 -8.69
CA LEU A 249 -0.75 -28.15 -9.82
C LEU A 249 0.74 -28.55 -9.94
N LEU A 250 1.47 -28.62 -8.82
CA LEU A 250 2.85 -29.05 -8.83
C LEU A 250 3.03 -30.44 -9.43
N GLN A 251 2.10 -31.38 -9.12
CA GLN A 251 2.15 -32.74 -9.69
C GLN A 251 2.00 -32.73 -11.22
N GLN A 252 1.20 -31.83 -11.76
CA GLN A 252 0.98 -31.70 -13.21
C GLN A 252 2.14 -30.94 -13.90
N MET A 253 2.83 -30.08 -13.16
CA MET A 253 3.95 -29.26 -13.67
C MET A 253 5.34 -29.87 -13.45
N LYS A 254 5.46 -31.16 -13.16
CA LYS A 254 6.74 -31.85 -12.79
C LYS A 254 7.92 -31.56 -13.74
N THR A 255 7.67 -31.35 -15.00
CA THR A 255 8.68 -31.08 -16.03
C THR A 255 9.03 -29.60 -16.20
N HIS A 256 8.27 -28.70 -15.58
CA HIS A 256 8.37 -27.24 -15.75
C HIS A 256 8.67 -26.61 -14.39
N LYS A 257 9.68 -25.75 -14.34
CA LYS A 257 10.08 -25.04 -13.11
C LYS A 257 9.23 -23.77 -12.92
N VAL A 258 7.92 -23.94 -12.77
CA VAL A 258 6.99 -22.81 -12.57
C VAL A 258 6.84 -22.55 -11.06
N PRO A 259 7.15 -21.35 -10.56
CA PRO A 259 6.92 -20.98 -9.16
C PRO A 259 5.42 -20.96 -8.84
N ILE A 260 5.05 -21.54 -7.71
CA ILE A 260 3.68 -21.56 -7.18
C ILE A 260 3.71 -20.90 -5.81
N VAL A 261 3.12 -19.73 -5.70
CA VAL A 261 3.00 -18.96 -4.45
C VAL A 261 1.63 -19.25 -3.84
N ILE A 262 1.61 -19.76 -2.62
CA ILE A 262 0.38 -20.15 -1.93
C ILE A 262 0.17 -19.18 -0.75
N ARG A 263 -0.95 -18.49 -0.75
CA ARG A 263 -1.39 -17.70 0.39
C ARG A 263 -1.65 -18.62 1.59
N MET A 264 -1.07 -18.26 2.71
CA MET A 264 -1.34 -18.79 4.03
C MET A 264 -1.77 -17.65 4.95
N VAL A 265 -2.52 -17.94 6.00
CA VAL A 265 -2.84 -16.91 7.02
C VAL A 265 -1.55 -16.43 7.69
N GLU A 266 -0.71 -17.39 8.11
CA GLU A 266 0.56 -17.13 8.78
C GLU A 266 1.70 -17.95 8.16
N ASP A 267 2.94 -17.60 8.50
CA ASP A 267 4.15 -18.35 8.13
C ASP A 267 4.39 -19.58 9.02
N THR A 268 3.46 -19.88 9.94
CA THR A 268 3.49 -20.99 10.89
C THR A 268 2.58 -22.17 10.47
N GLY A 269 2.55 -23.24 11.21
CA GLY A 269 1.66 -24.36 10.95
C GLY A 269 1.90 -25.04 9.60
N LEU A 270 0.89 -25.10 8.72
CA LEU A 270 1.00 -25.73 7.40
C LEU A 270 2.06 -25.10 6.50
N ALA A 271 2.31 -23.80 6.65
CA ALA A 271 3.34 -23.09 5.90
C ALA A 271 4.75 -23.69 6.14
N THR A 272 5.02 -24.15 7.36
CA THR A 272 6.34 -24.77 7.71
C THR A 272 6.62 -26.06 6.96
N LEU A 273 5.58 -26.76 6.48
CA LEU A 273 5.74 -27.97 5.65
C LEU A 273 6.41 -27.67 4.31
N LEU A 274 6.30 -26.42 3.84
CA LEU A 274 6.91 -25.97 2.60
C LEU A 274 8.38 -25.55 2.82
N GLY A 275 8.85 -25.38 4.07
CA GLY A 275 10.21 -25.05 4.46
C GLY A 275 10.68 -23.63 4.08
N ASP A 276 11.79 -23.18 4.64
CA ASP A 276 12.47 -21.95 4.25
C ASP A 276 13.23 -22.13 2.92
N GLY A 277 13.27 -21.09 2.09
CA GLY A 277 13.80 -21.14 0.72
C GLY A 277 15.16 -21.86 0.53
N ASP A 278 16.11 -21.67 1.47
CA ASP A 278 17.47 -22.23 1.41
C ASP A 278 17.54 -23.70 1.81
N THR A 279 16.58 -24.22 2.57
CA THR A 279 16.57 -25.61 3.08
C THR A 279 15.78 -26.57 2.20
N ARG A 280 15.08 -26.08 1.18
CA ARG A 280 14.21 -26.89 0.33
C ARG A 280 14.99 -27.86 -0.53
N GLN A 281 14.71 -29.15 -0.37
CA GLN A 281 15.26 -30.23 -1.20
C GLN A 281 14.14 -30.95 -1.97
N GLY A 282 14.43 -31.33 -3.22
CA GLY A 282 13.55 -32.21 -4.00
C GLY A 282 12.40 -31.51 -4.73
N THR A 283 11.23 -32.18 -4.76
CA THR A 283 10.07 -31.85 -5.62
C THR A 283 9.35 -30.55 -5.22
N PHE A 284 9.50 -30.09 -3.97
CA PHE A 284 8.78 -28.92 -3.43
C PHE A 284 9.49 -27.58 -3.61
N LYS A 285 10.60 -27.54 -4.31
CA LYS A 285 11.38 -26.30 -4.54
C LYS A 285 10.61 -25.16 -5.22
N GLN A 286 9.51 -25.48 -5.86
CA GLN A 286 8.68 -24.52 -6.63
C GLN A 286 7.48 -24.00 -5.82
N LEU A 287 7.24 -24.56 -4.63
CA LEU A 287 6.14 -24.09 -3.75
C LEU A 287 6.68 -23.07 -2.76
N TYR A 288 5.98 -21.95 -2.65
CA TYR A 288 6.32 -20.86 -1.75
C TYR A 288 5.10 -20.50 -0.90
N ALA A 289 5.23 -20.61 0.43
CA ALA A 289 4.22 -20.09 1.34
C ALA A 289 4.37 -18.57 1.46
N PHE A 290 3.26 -17.87 1.42
CA PHE A 290 3.17 -16.45 1.70
C PHE A 290 2.21 -16.21 2.87
N GLY A 291 2.75 -16.01 4.07
CA GLY A 291 2.00 -15.70 5.28
C GLY A 291 1.43 -14.29 5.22
N LEU A 292 0.16 -14.14 4.85
CA LEU A 292 -0.45 -12.84 4.59
C LEU A 292 -0.33 -11.90 5.80
N LEU A 293 -0.67 -12.37 7.00
CA LEU A 293 -0.60 -11.54 8.21
C LEU A 293 0.84 -11.20 8.61
N ASN A 294 1.75 -12.17 8.57
CA ASN A 294 3.15 -11.94 8.93
C ASN A 294 3.83 -10.94 8.00
N GLN A 295 3.49 -10.95 6.72
CA GLN A 295 4.06 -10.06 5.73
C GLN A 295 3.42 -8.67 5.72
N THR A 296 2.11 -8.56 6.01
CA THR A 296 1.37 -7.29 5.89
C THR A 296 1.17 -6.58 7.21
N CYS A 297 1.03 -7.30 8.34
CA CYS A 297 0.79 -6.75 9.68
C CYS A 297 2.10 -6.61 10.48
N THR A 298 3.06 -5.89 9.94
CA THR A 298 4.37 -5.64 10.57
C THR A 298 4.41 -4.29 11.27
N ALA A 299 5.46 -4.03 12.06
CA ALA A 299 5.69 -2.70 12.64
C ALA A 299 5.76 -1.59 11.58
N ASP A 300 6.20 -1.93 10.36
CA ASP A 300 6.19 -1.02 9.21
C ASP A 300 4.77 -0.64 8.76
N LEU A 301 3.75 -1.44 9.09
CA LEU A 301 2.36 -1.05 8.87
C LEU A 301 1.97 0.15 9.73
N LEU A 302 2.37 0.15 11.00
CA LEU A 302 2.13 1.26 11.93
C LEU A 302 2.91 2.52 11.55
N LEU A 303 4.00 2.35 10.80
CA LEU A 303 4.88 3.42 10.33
C LEU A 303 4.65 3.72 8.84
N GLY A 304 4.00 2.80 8.11
CA GLY A 304 3.85 2.83 6.65
C GLY A 304 2.47 3.28 6.19
N SER A 305 1.95 4.34 6.78
CA SER A 305 0.73 5.03 6.36
C SER A 305 0.74 5.41 4.87
N THR A 306 -0.40 5.79 4.34
CA THR A 306 -0.46 6.41 3.00
C THR A 306 0.50 7.59 2.90
N HIS A 307 0.56 8.42 3.94
CA HIS A 307 1.49 9.54 4.02
C HIS A 307 2.96 9.08 4.05
N GLU A 308 3.26 7.96 4.72
CA GLU A 308 4.60 7.37 4.70
C GLU A 308 4.99 6.85 3.32
N VAL A 309 4.08 6.17 2.62
CA VAL A 309 4.31 5.67 1.24
C VAL A 309 4.52 6.86 0.29
N LEU A 310 3.68 7.89 0.39
CA LEU A 310 3.85 9.13 -0.37
C LEU A 310 5.15 9.85 -0.01
N ALA A 311 5.48 9.94 1.28
CA ALA A 311 6.71 10.58 1.75
C ALA A 311 7.96 9.87 1.23
N ARG A 312 7.96 8.55 1.19
CA ARG A 312 9.05 7.73 0.59
C ARG A 312 9.18 7.97 -0.90
N GLU A 313 8.04 8.03 -1.62
CA GLU A 313 8.07 8.30 -3.06
C GLU A 313 8.55 9.73 -3.36
N LEU A 314 8.09 10.73 -2.62
CA LEU A 314 8.59 12.10 -2.72
C LEU A 314 10.11 12.18 -2.50
N HIS A 315 10.60 11.49 -1.47
CA HIS A 315 12.03 11.40 -1.21
C HIS A 315 12.80 10.68 -2.32
N SER A 316 12.25 9.61 -2.87
CA SER A 316 12.84 8.86 -4.00
C SER A 316 12.96 9.74 -5.26
N ILE A 317 11.93 10.53 -5.56
CA ILE A 317 11.94 11.47 -6.67
C ILE A 317 13.01 12.56 -6.44
N TYR A 318 13.05 13.13 -5.23
CA TYR A 318 14.08 14.12 -4.87
C TYR A 318 15.50 13.57 -5.04
N LEU A 319 15.75 12.33 -4.58
CA LEU A 319 17.05 11.68 -4.77
C LEU A 319 17.41 11.51 -6.25
N ASN A 320 16.45 11.04 -7.06
CA ASN A 320 16.69 10.82 -8.49
C ASN A 320 16.99 12.12 -9.23
N GLU A 321 16.28 13.20 -8.90
CA GLU A 321 16.53 14.53 -9.49
C GLU A 321 17.91 15.07 -9.12
N GLN A 322 18.30 14.99 -7.85
CA GLN A 322 19.60 15.48 -7.39
C GLN A 322 20.77 14.64 -7.94
N VAL A 323 20.58 13.36 -8.14
CA VAL A 323 21.60 12.48 -8.77
C VAL A 323 21.83 12.88 -10.23
N LEU A 324 20.77 13.27 -10.94
CA LEU A 324 20.86 13.69 -12.34
C LEU A 324 21.51 15.10 -12.48
N ASP A 325 21.25 15.99 -11.52
CA ASP A 325 21.76 17.38 -11.59
C ASP A 325 23.20 17.52 -11.06
N GLU A 326 23.63 16.80 -10.04
CA GLU A 326 24.90 17.06 -9.34
C GLU A 326 25.85 15.85 -9.19
N GLY A 327 25.44 14.61 -9.45
CA GLY A 327 26.29 13.43 -9.35
C GLY A 327 26.81 13.09 -7.93
N ASN A 328 26.29 13.70 -6.86
CA ASN A 328 26.84 13.70 -5.51
C ASN A 328 25.96 12.96 -4.48
N ILE A 329 25.84 11.64 -4.61
CA ILE A 329 25.21 10.82 -3.55
C ILE A 329 26.13 10.84 -2.31
N GLY A 330 25.55 11.13 -1.13
CA GLY A 330 26.22 11.00 0.17
C GLY A 330 26.92 12.26 0.70
N GLN A 331 26.88 13.38 -0.02
CA GLN A 331 27.47 14.65 0.46
C GLN A 331 26.51 15.50 1.33
N SER A 332 25.23 15.13 1.40
CA SER A 332 24.22 15.78 2.23
C SER A 332 23.44 14.72 3.01
N GLU A 333 23.05 15.01 4.25
CA GLU A 333 22.15 14.16 5.05
C GLU A 333 20.81 13.84 4.36
N ALA A 334 20.39 14.64 3.39
CA ALA A 334 19.17 14.43 2.62
C ALA A 334 19.39 13.53 1.39
N LEU A 335 20.63 13.30 0.96
CA LEU A 335 20.97 12.50 -0.23
C LEU A 335 21.37 11.08 0.14
N VAL A 336 20.55 10.44 0.95
CA VAL A 336 20.68 9.04 1.39
C VAL A 336 19.37 8.30 1.18
N PRO A 337 19.37 6.96 1.03
CA PRO A 337 18.13 6.16 0.99
C PRO A 337 17.23 6.40 2.20
N TRP A 338 15.92 6.22 2.03
CA TRP A 338 14.91 6.46 3.08
C TRP A 338 15.27 5.82 4.43
N GLU A 339 15.77 4.60 4.41
CA GLU A 339 16.11 3.85 5.61
C GLU A 339 17.21 4.53 6.44
N GLN A 340 18.11 5.25 5.77
CA GLN A 340 19.23 5.98 6.37
C GLN A 340 18.91 7.46 6.63
N LEU A 341 17.75 7.94 6.14
CA LEU A 341 17.35 9.33 6.29
C LEU A 341 17.10 9.66 7.77
N PRO A 342 17.63 10.76 8.31
CA PRO A 342 17.34 11.20 9.67
C PRO A 342 15.85 11.40 9.91
N GLU A 343 15.35 11.03 11.10
CA GLU A 343 13.91 11.05 11.42
C GLU A 343 13.27 12.43 11.21
N ARG A 344 13.99 13.49 11.51
CA ARG A 344 13.53 14.88 11.25
C ARG A 344 13.26 15.17 9.77
N LEU A 345 14.00 14.54 8.86
CA LEU A 345 13.80 14.68 7.41
C LEU A 345 12.68 13.76 6.92
N LYS A 346 12.54 12.57 7.49
CA LYS A 346 11.38 11.72 7.25
C LYS A 346 10.09 12.44 7.64
N GLU A 347 10.08 13.07 8.83
CA GLU A 347 8.91 13.82 9.29
C GLU A 347 8.59 15.01 8.37
N SER A 348 9.59 15.74 7.86
CA SER A 348 9.37 16.78 6.87
C SER A 348 8.69 16.26 5.59
N ASN A 349 9.12 15.09 5.09
CA ASN A 349 8.48 14.46 3.92
C ASN A 349 7.06 13.96 4.25
N ARG A 350 6.79 13.47 5.47
CA ARG A 350 5.43 13.07 5.90
C ARG A 350 4.49 14.27 5.97
N VAL A 351 4.95 15.37 6.52
CA VAL A 351 4.20 16.63 6.55
C VAL A 351 3.93 17.13 5.13
N GLN A 352 4.90 17.05 4.22
CA GLN A 352 4.70 17.38 2.82
C GLN A 352 3.65 16.48 2.17
N ALA A 353 3.74 15.16 2.36
CA ALA A 353 2.77 14.20 1.85
C ALA A 353 1.35 14.47 2.38
N ALA A 354 1.22 14.77 3.67
CA ALA A 354 -0.07 15.07 4.30
C ALA A 354 -0.76 16.34 3.75
N ASN A 355 0.02 17.29 3.23
CA ASN A 355 -0.51 18.53 2.68
C ASN A 355 -0.89 18.47 1.19
N ILE A 356 -0.59 17.37 0.49
CA ILE A 356 -0.92 17.26 -0.94
C ILE A 356 -2.42 17.46 -1.19
N GLY A 357 -3.27 16.80 -0.37
CA GLY A 357 -4.73 16.87 -0.52
C GLY A 357 -5.27 18.29 -0.37
N SER A 358 -4.88 19.01 0.67
CA SER A 358 -5.30 20.41 0.88
C SER A 358 -4.79 21.33 -0.22
N THR A 359 -3.55 21.17 -0.68
CA THR A 359 -3.00 21.96 -1.80
C THR A 359 -3.78 21.74 -3.10
N LEU A 360 -4.19 20.50 -3.38
CA LEU A 360 -5.03 20.17 -4.55
C LEU A 360 -6.44 20.74 -4.42
N ALA A 361 -7.04 20.69 -3.22
CA ALA A 361 -8.39 21.17 -2.96
C ALA A 361 -8.55 22.67 -3.25
N GLU A 362 -7.53 23.49 -2.96
CA GLU A 362 -7.50 24.93 -3.26
C GLU A 362 -7.62 25.24 -4.76
N THR A 363 -7.33 24.28 -5.61
CA THR A 363 -7.46 24.41 -7.07
C THR A 363 -8.58 23.57 -7.66
N GLY A 364 -9.47 23.04 -6.82
CA GLY A 364 -10.65 22.27 -7.22
C GLY A 364 -10.34 20.83 -7.63
N TYR A 365 -9.29 20.25 -7.06
CA TYR A 365 -8.94 18.85 -7.27
C TYR A 365 -8.98 18.06 -5.97
N ARG A 366 -9.18 16.75 -6.12
CA ARG A 366 -9.13 15.77 -5.01
C ARG A 366 -8.25 14.59 -5.39
N ILE A 367 -7.79 13.85 -4.38
CA ILE A 367 -7.10 12.57 -4.56
C ILE A 367 -8.15 11.46 -4.51
N ALA A 368 -8.12 10.56 -5.49
CA ALA A 368 -8.97 9.37 -5.55
C ALA A 368 -8.11 8.11 -5.77
N GLN A 369 -8.69 6.94 -5.52
CA GLN A 369 -8.06 5.68 -5.89
C GLN A 369 -7.89 5.63 -7.42
N MET A 370 -6.72 5.19 -7.88
CA MET A 370 -6.43 5.14 -9.32
C MET A 370 -7.33 4.14 -10.03
N ARG A 371 -8.23 4.65 -10.86
CA ARG A 371 -9.10 3.91 -11.79
C ARG A 371 -8.70 4.16 -13.23
N ASP A 372 -8.15 5.35 -13.50
CA ASP A 372 -7.61 5.72 -14.80
C ASP A 372 -6.10 5.49 -14.82
N TRP A 373 -5.65 4.64 -15.72
CA TRP A 373 -4.24 4.30 -15.84
C TRP A 373 -3.39 5.36 -16.53
N GLU A 374 -4.03 6.34 -17.17
CA GLU A 374 -3.38 7.54 -17.71
C GLU A 374 -3.38 8.73 -16.73
N ALA A 375 -3.84 8.48 -15.49
CA ALA A 375 -3.91 9.49 -14.44
C ALA A 375 -2.58 10.21 -14.15
N GLY A 376 -1.45 9.54 -14.38
CA GLY A 376 -0.12 10.14 -14.27
C GLY A 376 0.20 11.20 -15.34
N ASP A 377 -0.58 11.26 -16.42
CA ASP A 377 -0.38 12.21 -17.54
C ASP A 377 -1.24 13.48 -17.42
N LEU A 378 -2.01 13.61 -16.32
CA LEU A 378 -2.76 14.85 -16.02
C LEU A 378 -1.83 16.06 -16.05
N GLN A 379 -2.24 17.11 -16.75
CA GLN A 379 -1.53 18.37 -16.83
C GLN A 379 -2.36 19.46 -16.17
N PHE A 380 -1.77 20.15 -15.20
CA PHE A 380 -2.32 21.36 -14.62
C PHE A 380 -2.09 22.55 -15.54
N SER A 381 -3.02 23.50 -15.53
CA SER A 381 -2.80 24.79 -16.20
C SER A 381 -1.66 25.57 -15.53
N PRO A 382 -1.01 26.51 -16.24
CA PRO A 382 0.05 27.34 -15.65
C PRO A 382 -0.40 28.10 -14.40
N GLN A 383 -1.66 28.50 -14.34
CA GLN A 383 -2.22 29.24 -13.19
C GLN A 383 -2.43 28.31 -11.98
N GLU A 384 -2.91 27.09 -12.19
CA GLU A 384 -3.04 26.08 -11.12
C GLU A 384 -1.67 25.69 -10.56
N VAL A 385 -0.68 25.49 -11.45
CA VAL A 385 0.72 25.23 -11.03
C VAL A 385 1.26 26.35 -10.16
N GLU A 386 1.05 27.60 -10.56
CA GLU A 386 1.55 28.76 -9.81
C GLU A 386 0.89 28.88 -8.43
N THR A 387 -0.44 28.65 -8.37
CA THR A 387 -1.18 28.68 -7.10
C THR A 387 -0.69 27.60 -6.14
N MET A 388 -0.60 26.35 -6.61
CA MET A 388 -0.15 25.22 -5.77
C MET A 388 1.33 25.35 -5.37
N ALA A 389 2.19 25.84 -6.26
CA ALA A 389 3.60 26.05 -5.96
C ALA A 389 3.82 27.11 -4.88
N ARG A 390 3.00 28.18 -4.88
CA ARG A 390 2.98 29.20 -3.82
C ARG A 390 2.57 28.59 -2.48
N LEU A 391 1.48 27.82 -2.44
CA LEU A 391 0.99 27.17 -1.22
C LEU A 391 2.05 26.22 -0.63
N GLU A 392 2.71 25.44 -1.46
CA GLU A 392 3.78 24.55 -1.00
C GLU A 392 4.98 25.34 -0.42
N HIS A 393 5.36 26.43 -1.05
CA HIS A 393 6.41 27.31 -0.52
C HIS A 393 6.02 27.93 0.82
N GLU A 394 4.79 28.41 0.97
CA GLU A 394 4.26 28.98 2.21
C GLU A 394 4.26 27.92 3.33
N ARG A 395 3.78 26.70 3.03
CA ARG A 395 3.83 25.56 3.96
C ARG A 395 5.26 25.26 4.41
N TRP A 396 6.18 25.17 3.45
CA TRP A 396 7.60 24.92 3.73
C TRP A 396 8.20 26.01 4.61
N CYS A 397 7.90 27.27 4.35
CA CYS A 397 8.35 28.40 5.17
C CYS A 397 7.83 28.30 6.60
N GLN A 398 6.55 27.95 6.79
CA GLN A 398 5.93 27.77 8.11
C GLN A 398 6.61 26.63 8.88
N GLU A 399 6.80 25.47 8.25
CA GLU A 399 7.50 24.32 8.85
C GLU A 399 8.92 24.70 9.29
N ARG A 400 9.67 25.38 8.42
CA ARG A 400 11.03 25.82 8.73
C ARG A 400 11.06 26.82 9.90
N LYS A 401 10.18 27.80 9.90
CA LYS A 401 10.06 28.79 11.00
C LYS A 401 9.73 28.09 12.31
N ARG A 402 8.79 27.11 12.30
CA ARG A 402 8.42 26.32 13.49
C ARG A 402 9.59 25.50 14.05
N THR A 403 10.50 25.06 13.19
CA THR A 403 11.71 24.31 13.60
C THR A 403 12.91 25.23 13.90
N GLY A 404 12.68 26.55 13.98
CA GLY A 404 13.68 27.56 14.41
C GLY A 404 14.61 28.05 13.31
N TRP A 405 14.23 27.84 12.02
CA TRP A 405 14.97 28.40 10.90
C TRP A 405 14.57 29.87 10.66
N THR A 406 15.53 30.66 10.23
CA THR A 406 15.35 32.07 9.91
C THR A 406 15.96 32.40 8.54
N TYR A 407 15.59 33.56 8.00
CA TYR A 407 16.24 34.07 6.81
C TYR A 407 17.73 34.34 7.04
N GLY A 408 18.56 34.05 6.05
CA GLY A 408 19.98 34.38 6.01
C GLY A 408 20.50 34.33 4.58
N ALA A 409 21.49 35.18 4.25
CA ALA A 409 22.02 35.30 2.89
C ALA A 409 22.62 33.99 2.33
N HIS A 410 22.98 33.06 3.21
CA HIS A 410 23.51 31.75 2.84
C HIS A 410 22.81 30.65 3.65
N ARG A 411 22.68 29.48 3.04
CA ARG A 411 22.18 28.29 3.74
C ARG A 411 23.26 27.80 4.70
N ASP A 412 22.90 27.77 5.98
CA ASP A 412 23.75 27.28 7.07
C ASP A 412 22.89 26.41 8.01
N ALA A 413 23.18 25.10 8.06
CA ALA A 413 22.41 24.16 8.83
C ALA A 413 22.65 24.33 10.34
N ASP A 414 23.85 24.70 10.76
CA ASP A 414 24.22 24.88 12.16
C ASP A 414 23.55 26.13 12.74
N LYS A 415 23.51 27.21 11.96
CA LYS A 415 22.83 28.45 12.32
C LYS A 415 21.35 28.46 12.01
N LYS A 416 20.84 27.42 11.33
CA LYS A 416 19.47 27.33 10.84
C LYS A 416 19.04 28.54 10.01
N THR A 417 19.89 28.95 9.06
CA THR A 417 19.57 30.02 8.12
C THR A 417 19.38 29.50 6.71
N ASN A 418 18.43 30.11 5.96
CA ASN A 418 18.19 29.78 4.56
C ASN A 418 17.70 31.00 3.78
N PRO A 419 18.28 31.30 2.60
CA PRO A 419 17.89 32.45 1.77
C PRO A 419 16.50 32.31 1.14
N ALA A 420 15.98 31.11 1.00
CA ALA A 420 14.63 30.86 0.48
C ALA A 420 13.50 31.10 1.50
N LEU A 421 13.81 31.45 2.78
CA LEU A 421 12.82 31.80 3.79
C LEU A 421 12.27 33.21 3.64
N VAL A 422 11.70 33.52 2.50
CA VAL A 422 11.12 34.80 2.10
C VAL A 422 9.72 34.59 1.50
N GLU A 423 8.97 35.68 1.34
CA GLU A 423 7.67 35.66 0.66
C GLU A 423 7.83 35.25 -0.82
N TRP A 424 6.80 34.63 -1.39
CA TRP A 424 6.81 34.11 -2.77
C TRP A 424 7.21 35.16 -3.81
N GLU A 425 6.78 36.41 -3.64
CA GLU A 425 7.02 37.52 -4.57
C GLU A 425 8.50 37.84 -4.74
N VAL A 426 9.28 37.71 -3.66
CA VAL A 426 10.71 38.02 -3.63
C VAL A 426 11.61 36.80 -3.72
N LEU A 427 11.01 35.59 -3.80
CA LEU A 427 11.74 34.33 -3.95
C LEU A 427 12.46 34.30 -5.29
N GLU A 428 13.68 33.81 -5.33
CA GLU A 428 14.47 33.59 -6.55
C GLU A 428 13.72 32.70 -7.54
N GLU A 429 13.80 33.01 -8.83
CA GLU A 429 13.04 32.27 -9.86
C GLU A 429 13.42 30.80 -9.95
N GLU A 430 14.67 30.46 -9.68
CA GLU A 430 15.14 29.08 -9.61
C GLU A 430 14.43 28.28 -8.49
N GLU A 431 14.24 28.89 -7.32
CA GLU A 431 13.54 28.27 -6.19
C GLU A 431 12.02 28.17 -6.48
N LYS A 432 11.42 29.16 -7.14
CA LYS A 432 10.03 29.05 -7.64
C LYS A 432 9.87 27.90 -8.60
N GLU A 433 10.82 27.72 -9.53
CA GLU A 433 10.74 26.62 -10.51
C GLU A 433 10.88 25.25 -9.86
N LYS A 434 11.62 25.08 -8.77
CA LYS A 434 11.64 23.84 -7.98
C LYS A 434 10.26 23.51 -7.44
N ASN A 435 9.55 24.46 -6.87
CA ASN A 435 8.18 24.27 -6.39
C ASN A 435 7.21 23.96 -7.53
N ARG A 436 7.32 24.64 -8.68
CA ARG A 436 6.47 24.35 -9.86
C ARG A 436 6.75 22.96 -10.43
N ARG A 437 8.00 22.52 -10.47
CA ARG A 437 8.39 21.16 -10.89
C ARG A 437 7.78 20.11 -9.98
N TYR A 438 7.86 20.31 -8.68
CA TYR A 438 7.20 19.45 -7.70
C TYR A 438 5.69 19.31 -8.00
N VAL A 439 4.99 20.42 -8.18
CA VAL A 439 3.55 20.41 -8.49
C VAL A 439 3.24 19.66 -9.78
N ARG A 440 3.99 19.92 -10.86
CA ARG A 440 3.81 19.21 -12.14
C ARG A 440 4.07 17.71 -12.02
N GLY A 441 4.89 17.29 -11.06
CA GLY A 441 5.20 15.89 -10.78
C GLY A 441 4.14 15.16 -9.97
N LEU A 442 3.22 15.86 -9.28
CA LEU A 442 2.23 15.26 -8.38
C LEU A 442 1.36 14.17 -9.04
N PRO A 443 0.83 14.34 -10.29
CA PRO A 443 0.03 13.29 -10.91
C PRO A 443 0.80 11.97 -11.04
N ARG A 444 2.05 12.01 -11.49
CA ARG A 444 2.90 10.81 -11.60
C ARG A 444 3.27 10.23 -10.24
N THR A 445 3.58 11.08 -9.27
CA THR A 445 3.90 10.66 -7.90
C THR A 445 2.73 9.90 -7.28
N LEU A 446 1.53 10.44 -7.40
CA LEU A 446 0.30 9.81 -6.89
C LEU A 446 -0.03 8.52 -7.65
N ALA A 447 0.10 8.50 -8.98
CA ALA A 447 -0.15 7.32 -9.81
C ALA A 447 0.75 6.13 -9.43
N ARG A 448 2.05 6.36 -9.15
CA ARG A 448 3.00 5.33 -8.70
C ARG A 448 2.59 4.63 -7.41
N VAL A 449 1.91 5.35 -6.54
CA VAL A 449 1.41 4.79 -5.26
C VAL A 449 -0.07 4.39 -5.31
N GLY A 450 -0.67 4.41 -6.50
CA GLY A 450 -2.02 3.87 -6.73
C GLY A 450 -3.14 4.90 -6.60
N PHE A 451 -2.83 6.21 -6.74
CA PHE A 451 -3.81 7.29 -6.67
C PHE A 451 -3.89 8.09 -7.96
N GLN A 452 -5.01 8.76 -8.14
CA GLN A 452 -5.22 9.70 -9.23
C GLN A 452 -5.76 11.03 -8.68
N ILE A 453 -5.60 12.06 -9.48
CA ILE A 453 -6.14 13.39 -9.23
C ILE A 453 -7.39 13.56 -10.07
N GLU A 454 -8.49 13.94 -9.44
CA GLU A 454 -9.78 14.21 -10.10
C GLU A 454 -10.21 15.65 -9.80
N ARG A 455 -10.96 16.26 -10.71
CA ARG A 455 -11.68 17.50 -10.43
C ARG A 455 -12.96 17.19 -9.64
N TYR A 456 -13.31 18.11 -8.71
CA TYR A 456 -14.59 18.07 -8.01
C TYR A 456 -15.76 18.23 -8.98
#